data_ac7f87b4c0978363be1d8d47819b6da7
#
_entry.id   ac7f87b4c0978363be1d8d47819b6da7
#
_cell.length_a   1.000
_cell.length_b   1.000
_cell.length_c   1.000
_cell.angle_alpha   90.00
_cell.angle_beta   90.00
_cell.angle_gamma   90.00
#
_symmetry.space_group_name_H-M   'P 1'
#
loop_
_entity.id
_entity.type
_entity.pdbx_description
1 polymer ?
#
loop_
_entity_poly.entity_id
_entity_poly.type
_entity_poly.pdbx_seq_one_letter_code
_entity_poly.pdbx_strand_id
1 'polypeptide(L)'
;MLHDKDKNAEGITWISSESLIQLRLHANKIPLDSGKIHAKQGGAYLSSFKGRGMEFDESRIYQAGDDIRNMDWRVTARTGTAHCKVFREERERPVLLWLDLNTSMMFGTRNKFKSVIATEAATIVAWSAAQHNDRIGGLIFSDDEHIEIKPRRGKSAVLDFIGRCTKHSAWTSAGNKTSDHAPDKLADRKSVV
;
A
#
# COMPACT_ATOMS: atom_id res chain seq x y z
N MET A 1 16.88 -25.29 -11.44
CA MET A 1 18.20 -24.64 -11.30
C MET A 1 17.93 -23.15 -11.29
N LEU A 2 17.93 -22.53 -10.10
CA LEU A 2 17.83 -21.08 -9.95
C LEU A 2 19.18 -20.53 -10.41
N HIS A 3 19.18 -19.79 -11.52
CA HIS A 3 20.34 -19.02 -11.98
C HIS A 3 20.82 -18.19 -10.80
N ASP A 4 22.11 -18.32 -10.49
CA ASP A 4 22.81 -17.54 -9.47
C ASP A 4 22.65 -16.06 -9.85
N LYS A 5 21.63 -15.40 -9.27
CA LYS A 5 21.42 -13.97 -9.48
C LYS A 5 22.63 -13.29 -8.88
N ASP A 6 23.34 -12.55 -9.71
CA ASP A 6 24.56 -11.88 -9.33
C ASP A 6 24.29 -11.02 -8.08
N LYS A 7 24.88 -11.38 -6.94
CA LYS A 7 24.65 -10.70 -5.65
C LYS A 7 25.01 -9.22 -5.70
N ASN A 8 25.92 -8.86 -6.61
CA ASN A 8 26.31 -7.46 -6.83
C ASN A 8 25.22 -6.63 -7.55
N ALA A 9 24.25 -7.27 -8.19
CA ALA A 9 23.15 -6.63 -8.89
C ALA A 9 21.87 -6.48 -8.05
N GLU A 10 21.89 -7.01 -6.80
CA GLU A 10 20.78 -6.85 -5.87
C GLU A 10 20.60 -5.36 -5.52
N GLY A 11 19.34 -4.92 -5.48
CA GLY A 11 18.98 -3.53 -5.25
C GLY A 11 19.23 -2.62 -6.45
N ILE A 12 19.81 -3.12 -7.55
CA ILE A 12 20.05 -2.38 -8.79
C ILE A 12 19.09 -2.86 -9.89
N THR A 13 19.17 -4.13 -10.28
CA THR A 13 18.36 -4.72 -11.36
C THR A 13 17.25 -5.64 -10.85
N TRP A 14 17.38 -6.14 -9.64
CA TRP A 14 16.39 -6.96 -8.96
C TRP A 14 16.47 -6.71 -7.45
N ILE A 15 15.49 -7.19 -6.68
CA ILE A 15 15.44 -6.98 -5.24
C ILE A 15 15.04 -8.27 -4.51
N SER A 16 15.67 -8.52 -3.36
CA SER A 16 15.39 -9.69 -2.53
C SER A 16 14.22 -9.44 -1.56
N SER A 17 13.67 -10.53 -1.04
CA SER A 17 12.64 -10.45 0.00
C SER A 17 13.21 -9.84 1.29
N GLU A 18 14.46 -10.13 1.62
CA GLU A 18 15.14 -9.65 2.82
C GLU A 18 15.24 -8.12 2.81
N SER A 19 15.70 -7.56 1.68
CA SER A 19 15.82 -6.10 1.50
C SER A 19 14.47 -5.41 1.62
N LEU A 20 13.40 -5.99 1.03
CA LEU A 20 12.03 -5.45 1.12
C LEU A 20 11.45 -5.54 2.55
N ILE A 21 11.78 -6.59 3.30
CA ILE A 21 11.34 -6.72 4.70
C ILE A 21 12.00 -5.65 5.58
N GLN A 22 13.26 -5.32 5.34
CA GLN A 22 13.98 -4.28 6.09
C GLN A 22 13.37 -2.88 5.89
N LEU A 23 12.70 -2.62 4.76
CA LEU A 23 12.01 -1.35 4.51
C LEU A 23 10.88 -1.05 5.51
N ARG A 24 10.46 -2.04 6.31
CA ARG A 24 9.49 -1.85 7.39
C ARG A 24 9.89 -0.72 8.35
N LEU A 25 11.19 -0.54 8.59
CA LEU A 25 11.69 0.54 9.47
C LEU A 25 11.44 1.93 8.89
N HIS A 26 11.42 2.06 7.56
CA HIS A 26 11.15 3.31 6.86
C HIS A 26 9.65 3.62 6.80
N ALA A 27 8.80 2.60 6.82
CA ALA A 27 7.35 2.74 6.77
C ALA A 27 6.78 3.54 7.97
N ASN A 28 7.44 3.46 9.14
CA ASN A 28 7.05 4.22 10.35
C ASN A 28 7.10 5.73 10.16
N LYS A 29 7.83 6.21 9.14
CA LYS A 29 8.01 7.65 8.87
C LYS A 29 7.00 8.20 7.87
N ILE A 30 6.21 7.34 7.25
CA ILE A 30 5.20 7.74 6.25
C ILE A 30 3.82 7.65 6.91
N PRO A 31 3.26 8.78 7.36
CA PRO A 31 1.89 8.78 7.83
C PRO A 31 0.98 8.59 6.60
N LEU A 32 0.29 7.45 6.51
CA LEU A 32 -0.89 7.32 5.68
C LEU A 32 -2.06 7.99 6.40
N ASP A 33 -1.86 9.23 6.88
CA ASP A 33 -2.94 10.00 7.46
C ASP A 33 -4.00 10.17 6.38
N SER A 34 -5.03 9.39 6.54
CA SER A 34 -6.29 9.71 5.90
C SER A 34 -6.70 11.06 6.47
N GLY A 35 -6.44 12.12 5.71
CA GLY A 35 -6.94 13.43 6.06
C GLY A 35 -8.36 13.25 6.58
N LYS A 36 -8.62 13.70 7.79
CA LYS A 36 -9.94 13.67 8.43
C LYS A 36 -10.89 14.32 7.44
N ILE A 37 -11.52 13.51 6.60
CA ILE A 37 -12.65 13.99 5.82
C ILE A 37 -13.72 14.21 6.87
N HIS A 38 -13.74 15.41 7.42
CA HIS A 38 -14.91 15.91 8.12
C HIS A 38 -16.00 15.96 7.06
N ALA A 39 -16.66 14.83 6.84
CA ALA A 39 -17.96 14.86 6.19
C ALA A 39 -18.87 15.62 7.14
N LYS A 40 -18.95 16.94 6.94
CA LYS A 40 -20.07 17.76 7.40
C LYS A 40 -21.30 17.29 6.62
N GLN A 41 -21.73 16.08 6.84
CA GLN A 41 -23.05 15.63 6.45
C GLN A 41 -23.91 15.78 7.68
N GLY A 42 -24.44 17.00 7.83
CA GLY A 42 -25.64 17.25 8.63
C GLY A 42 -26.77 16.43 8.03
N GLY A 43 -27.02 15.28 8.58
CA GLY A 43 -28.10 14.39 8.22
C GLY A 43 -28.06 13.22 9.20
N ALA A 44 -29.02 13.23 10.13
CA ALA A 44 -29.25 12.18 11.10
C ALA A 44 -29.64 10.89 10.39
N TYR A 45 -28.67 10.13 9.92
CA TYR A 45 -28.80 8.71 9.66
C TYR A 45 -27.92 7.98 10.65
N LEU A 46 -28.47 7.77 11.85
CA LEU A 46 -28.01 6.74 12.77
C LEU A 46 -28.25 5.39 12.09
N SER A 47 -27.26 4.92 11.36
CA SER A 47 -27.23 3.54 10.93
C SER A 47 -27.16 2.67 12.19
N SER A 48 -28.25 1.95 12.49
CA SER A 48 -28.32 0.97 13.59
C SER A 48 -27.51 -0.30 13.27
N PHE A 49 -26.53 -0.21 12.40
CA PHE A 49 -25.61 -1.29 12.15
C PHE A 49 -24.65 -1.41 13.33
N LYS A 50 -24.89 -2.41 14.19
CA LYS A 50 -23.89 -2.95 15.12
C LYS A 50 -22.75 -3.57 14.31
N GLY A 51 -21.90 -2.72 13.74
CA GLY A 51 -20.64 -3.12 13.09
C GLY A 51 -19.54 -3.27 14.13
N ARG A 52 -18.72 -4.30 14.02
CA ARG A 52 -17.44 -4.41 14.72
C ARG A 52 -16.60 -3.19 14.31
N GLY A 53 -16.21 -2.36 15.30
CA GLY A 53 -15.30 -1.24 15.07
C GLY A 53 -15.89 0.14 15.30
N MET A 54 -16.80 0.31 16.27
CA MET A 54 -17.17 1.64 16.75
C MET A 54 -16.22 2.02 17.89
N GLU A 55 -15.39 3.02 17.64
CA GLU A 55 -14.52 3.62 18.65
C GLU A 55 -15.21 4.84 19.24
N PHE A 56 -15.11 5.00 20.57
CA PHE A 56 -15.61 6.19 21.25
C PHE A 56 -14.84 7.42 20.74
N ASP A 57 -15.56 8.42 20.25
CA ASP A 57 -14.96 9.67 19.75
C ASP A 57 -15.04 10.78 20.82
N GLU A 58 -16.26 11.18 21.17
CA GLU A 58 -16.49 12.25 22.14
C GLU A 58 -17.85 12.10 22.84
N SER A 59 -18.05 12.88 23.91
CA SER A 59 -19.37 13.07 24.52
C SER A 59 -19.89 14.47 24.16
N ARG A 60 -21.05 14.54 23.51
CA ARG A 60 -21.73 15.80 23.22
C ARG A 60 -23.05 15.95 24.00
N ILE A 61 -23.55 17.15 24.09
CA ILE A 61 -24.84 17.41 24.70
C ILE A 61 -25.93 16.67 23.90
N TYR A 62 -26.83 16.00 24.65
CA TYR A 62 -27.99 15.30 24.11
C TYR A 62 -28.86 16.23 23.27
N GLN A 63 -29.27 15.77 22.10
CA GLN A 63 -30.26 16.46 21.25
C GLN A 63 -31.49 15.57 21.09
N ALA A 64 -32.67 16.20 20.98
CA ALA A 64 -33.90 15.45 20.75
C ALA A 64 -33.79 14.59 19.47
N GLY A 65 -33.95 13.30 19.61
CA GLY A 65 -33.76 12.30 18.54
C GLY A 65 -32.52 11.43 18.68
N ASP A 66 -31.61 11.72 19.62
CA ASP A 66 -30.49 10.85 19.93
C ASP A 66 -30.96 9.58 20.66
N ASP A 67 -30.25 8.45 20.40
CA ASP A 67 -30.55 7.19 21.07
C ASP A 67 -30.14 7.26 22.55
N ILE A 68 -31.09 7.12 23.45
CA ILE A 68 -30.93 7.13 24.90
C ILE A 68 -29.95 6.04 25.38
N ARG A 69 -29.79 4.96 24.60
CA ARG A 69 -28.84 3.87 24.92
C ARG A 69 -27.38 4.32 24.89
N ASN A 70 -27.09 5.38 24.15
CA ASN A 70 -25.77 5.97 24.03
C ASN A 70 -25.51 7.09 25.06
N MET A 71 -26.39 7.26 26.05
CA MET A 71 -26.21 8.29 27.05
C MET A 71 -24.96 8.05 27.91
N ASP A 72 -24.17 9.11 28.08
CA ASP A 72 -23.00 9.10 28.94
C ASP A 72 -23.42 9.52 30.37
N TRP A 73 -23.86 8.54 31.15
CA TRP A 73 -24.33 8.76 32.53
C TRP A 73 -23.26 9.38 33.44
N ARG A 74 -21.99 9.07 33.18
CA ARG A 74 -20.88 9.58 33.99
C ARG A 74 -20.65 11.08 33.75
N VAL A 75 -20.66 11.52 32.50
CA VAL A 75 -20.53 12.94 32.15
C VAL A 75 -21.80 13.69 32.57
N THR A 76 -22.97 13.14 32.29
CA THR A 76 -24.27 13.69 32.70
C THR A 76 -24.34 13.95 34.21
N ALA A 77 -23.95 12.99 35.03
CA ALA A 77 -23.95 13.13 36.49
C ALA A 77 -23.01 14.23 36.98
N ARG A 78 -21.90 14.46 36.27
CA ARG A 78 -20.90 15.46 36.66
C ARG A 78 -21.30 16.89 36.21
N THR A 79 -21.91 17.00 35.06
CA THR A 79 -22.23 18.30 34.43
C THR A 79 -23.63 18.79 34.71
N GLY A 80 -24.55 17.91 35.15
CA GLY A 80 -25.96 18.21 35.34
C GLY A 80 -26.76 18.34 34.05
N THR A 81 -26.13 18.18 32.87
CA THR A 81 -26.77 18.21 31.56
C THR A 81 -26.61 16.85 30.87
N ALA A 82 -27.65 16.43 30.14
CA ALA A 82 -27.66 15.16 29.46
C ALA A 82 -26.61 15.14 28.34
N HIS A 83 -25.73 14.12 28.32
CA HIS A 83 -24.72 13.93 27.31
C HIS A 83 -24.86 12.57 26.64
N CYS A 84 -24.61 12.51 25.34
CA CYS A 84 -24.54 11.26 24.57
C CYS A 84 -23.12 10.99 24.09
N LYS A 85 -22.75 9.70 24.10
CA LYS A 85 -21.51 9.21 23.50
C LYS A 85 -21.66 9.22 21.99
N VAL A 86 -20.73 9.87 21.32
CA VAL A 86 -20.58 9.82 19.87
C VAL A 86 -19.53 8.77 19.56
N PHE A 87 -19.88 7.86 18.68
CA PHE A 87 -18.98 6.80 18.23
C PHE A 87 -18.59 7.09 16.78
N ARG A 88 -17.32 6.90 16.47
CA ARG A 88 -16.79 6.93 15.12
C ARG A 88 -16.74 5.52 14.57
N GLU A 89 -17.25 5.32 13.38
CA GLU A 89 -17.06 4.06 12.66
C GLU A 89 -15.63 4.01 12.14
N GLU A 90 -14.85 3.06 12.66
CA GLU A 90 -13.53 2.75 12.12
C GLU A 90 -13.73 2.05 10.75
N ARG A 91 -13.67 2.82 9.68
CA ARG A 91 -13.74 2.26 8.33
C ARG A 91 -12.38 1.78 7.91
N GLU A 92 -12.27 0.46 7.79
CA GLU A 92 -11.13 -0.16 7.13
C GLU A 92 -11.06 0.29 5.68
N ARG A 93 -9.89 0.76 5.26
CA ARG A 93 -9.64 1.15 3.87
C ARG A 93 -8.85 0.06 3.18
N PRO A 94 -9.33 -0.47 2.06
CA PRO A 94 -8.49 -1.31 1.23
C PRO A 94 -7.46 -0.43 0.51
N VAL A 95 -6.18 -0.67 0.79
CA VAL A 95 -5.06 -0.10 0.04
C VAL A 95 -4.76 -1.07 -1.09
N LEU A 96 -4.98 -0.62 -2.32
CA LEU A 96 -4.71 -1.40 -3.52
C LEU A 96 -3.44 -0.88 -4.18
N LEU A 97 -2.46 -1.76 -4.33
CA LEU A 97 -1.16 -1.47 -4.91
C LEU A 97 -1.11 -1.99 -6.36
N TRP A 98 -0.87 -1.10 -7.31
CA TRP A 98 -0.65 -1.48 -8.70
C TRP A 98 0.83 -1.36 -9.02
N LEU A 99 1.48 -2.49 -9.26
CA LEU A 99 2.90 -2.58 -9.53
C LEU A 99 3.12 -3.02 -10.99
N ASP A 100 3.69 -2.12 -11.75
CA ASP A 100 4.09 -2.33 -13.12
C ASP A 100 5.53 -2.88 -13.19
N LEU A 101 5.67 -4.10 -13.73
CA LEU A 101 6.93 -4.78 -13.99
C LEU A 101 7.15 -5.08 -15.48
N ASN A 102 6.53 -4.29 -16.36
CA ASN A 102 6.75 -4.40 -17.80
C ASN A 102 8.22 -4.15 -18.17
N THR A 103 8.64 -4.61 -19.33
CA THR A 103 10.00 -4.44 -19.84
C THR A 103 10.44 -2.97 -19.82
N SER A 104 9.52 -2.02 -20.04
CA SER A 104 9.79 -0.58 -19.97
C SER A 104 10.18 -0.07 -18.57
N MET A 105 9.87 -0.83 -17.53
CA MET A 105 10.26 -0.53 -16.14
C MET A 105 11.61 -1.14 -15.76
N MET A 106 12.13 -2.07 -16.57
CA MET A 106 13.45 -2.70 -16.39
C MET A 106 14.58 -1.82 -16.94
N PHE A 107 14.50 -0.52 -16.64
CA PHE A 107 15.44 0.50 -17.09
C PHE A 107 15.76 1.48 -15.97
N GLY A 108 16.99 1.94 -15.91
CA GLY A 108 17.44 2.96 -14.97
C GLY A 108 18.51 3.85 -15.58
N THR A 109 18.42 5.16 -15.37
CA THR A 109 19.44 6.13 -15.78
C THR A 109 20.52 6.32 -14.74
N ARG A 110 20.22 5.97 -13.50
CA ARG A 110 21.14 6.06 -12.34
C ARG A 110 20.89 4.85 -11.46
N ASN A 111 21.80 4.48 -10.65
CA ASN A 111 21.86 3.49 -9.56
C ASN A 111 20.88 2.30 -9.56
N LYS A 112 19.60 2.47 -9.95
CA LYS A 112 18.56 1.40 -9.83
C LYS A 112 17.60 1.42 -11.01
N PHE A 113 17.04 0.26 -11.33
CA PHE A 113 15.91 0.16 -12.26
C PHE A 113 14.64 0.77 -11.66
N LYS A 114 13.77 1.31 -12.52
CA LYS A 114 12.46 1.85 -12.12
C LYS A 114 11.62 0.78 -11.43
N SER A 115 11.64 -0.46 -11.91
CA SER A 115 10.95 -1.61 -11.31
C SER A 115 11.38 -1.87 -9.87
N VAL A 116 12.69 -1.74 -9.55
CA VAL A 116 13.20 -1.88 -8.19
C VAL A 116 12.67 -0.76 -7.30
N ILE A 117 12.78 0.49 -7.75
CA ILE A 117 12.28 1.66 -7.01
C ILE A 117 10.77 1.56 -6.78
N ALA A 118 10.00 1.17 -7.81
CA ALA A 118 8.55 0.99 -7.70
C ALA A 118 8.18 -0.09 -6.68
N THR A 119 8.92 -1.22 -6.68
CA THR A 119 8.71 -2.32 -5.73
C THR A 119 9.05 -1.90 -4.30
N GLU A 120 10.15 -1.16 -4.09
CA GLU A 120 10.53 -0.58 -2.79
C GLU A 120 9.42 0.35 -2.29
N ALA A 121 8.97 1.29 -3.13
CA ALA A 121 7.92 2.25 -2.78
C ALA A 121 6.59 1.56 -2.43
N ALA A 122 6.14 0.62 -3.27
CA ALA A 122 4.93 -0.15 -3.01
C ALA A 122 5.02 -0.94 -1.69
N THR A 123 6.19 -1.53 -1.41
CA THR A 123 6.43 -2.26 -0.16
C THR A 123 6.40 -1.36 1.07
N ILE A 124 6.95 -0.15 0.99
CA ILE A 124 6.90 0.82 2.09
C ILE A 124 5.45 1.23 2.36
N VAL A 125 4.66 1.50 1.33
CA VAL A 125 3.22 1.80 1.46
C VAL A 125 2.47 0.60 2.06
N ALA A 126 2.77 -0.63 1.63
CA ALA A 126 2.19 -1.84 2.20
C ALA A 126 2.49 -1.98 3.71
N TRP A 127 3.74 -1.76 4.11
CA TRP A 127 4.11 -1.80 5.52
C TRP A 127 3.42 -0.70 6.34
N SER A 128 3.31 0.53 5.80
CA SER A 128 2.58 1.61 6.45
C SER A 128 1.10 1.27 6.60
N ALA A 129 0.43 0.76 5.56
CA ALA A 129 -0.95 0.32 5.61
C ALA A 129 -1.18 -0.78 6.67
N ALA A 130 -0.25 -1.75 6.76
CA ALA A 130 -0.33 -2.81 7.78
C ALA A 130 -0.23 -2.27 9.22
N GLN A 131 0.51 -1.19 9.44
CA GLN A 131 0.63 -0.55 10.76
C GLN A 131 -0.66 0.17 11.16
N HIS A 132 -1.39 0.72 10.20
CA HIS A 132 -2.69 1.36 10.40
C HIS A 132 -3.86 0.36 10.37
N ASN A 133 -3.55 -0.95 10.39
CA ASN A 133 -4.54 -2.03 10.36
C ASN A 133 -5.43 -2.04 9.10
N ASP A 134 -5.00 -1.39 8.02
CA ASP A 134 -5.67 -1.38 6.74
C ASP A 134 -5.55 -2.73 6.00
N ARG A 135 -6.43 -2.96 5.04
CA ARG A 135 -6.36 -4.12 4.15
C ARG A 135 -5.45 -3.83 2.98
N ILE A 136 -4.53 -4.75 2.68
CA ILE A 136 -3.57 -4.63 1.60
C ILE A 136 -3.89 -5.66 0.54
N GLY A 137 -4.08 -5.19 -0.67
CA GLY A 137 -4.24 -6.00 -1.87
C GLY A 137 -3.54 -5.33 -3.04
N GLY A 138 -3.61 -5.91 -4.23
CA GLY A 138 -3.02 -5.27 -5.39
C GLY A 138 -3.02 -6.10 -6.64
N LEU A 139 -2.43 -5.52 -7.67
CA LEU A 139 -2.18 -6.13 -8.95
C LEU A 139 -0.71 -5.93 -9.30
N ILE A 140 0.00 -7.03 -9.55
CA ILE A 140 1.36 -7.02 -10.09
C ILE A 140 1.24 -7.49 -11.52
N PHE A 141 1.75 -6.74 -12.48
CA PHE A 141 1.62 -7.09 -13.88
C PHE A 141 2.91 -6.82 -14.66
N SER A 142 3.09 -7.60 -15.70
CA SER A 142 4.16 -7.46 -16.68
C SER A 142 3.60 -7.68 -18.07
N ASP A 143 4.46 -7.65 -19.09
CA ASP A 143 4.08 -7.89 -20.49
C ASP A 143 3.42 -9.28 -20.67
N ASP A 144 3.81 -10.29 -19.88
CA ASP A 144 3.42 -11.69 -20.06
C ASP A 144 2.50 -12.22 -18.95
N GLU A 145 2.45 -11.59 -17.77
CA GLU A 145 1.78 -12.15 -16.60
C GLU A 145 1.15 -11.05 -15.74
N HIS A 146 0.03 -11.39 -15.10
CA HIS A 146 -0.55 -10.57 -14.05
C HIS A 146 -0.94 -11.43 -12.84
N ILE A 147 -0.69 -10.88 -11.65
CA ILE A 147 -0.97 -11.54 -10.37
C ILE A 147 -1.88 -10.64 -9.55
N GLU A 148 -3.11 -11.10 -9.30
CA GLU A 148 -4.05 -10.43 -8.42
C GLU A 148 -3.83 -10.86 -6.96
N ILE A 149 -3.82 -9.89 -6.05
CA ILE A 149 -3.70 -10.09 -4.60
C ILE A 149 -4.96 -9.55 -3.94
N LYS A 150 -5.77 -10.46 -3.40
CA LYS A 150 -7.00 -10.10 -2.67
C LYS A 150 -6.67 -9.34 -1.39
N PRO A 151 -7.43 -8.26 -1.07
CA PRO A 151 -7.18 -7.45 0.11
C PRO A 151 -7.26 -8.26 1.41
N ARG A 152 -6.18 -8.30 2.17
CA ARG A 152 -6.06 -8.97 3.48
C ARG A 152 -5.39 -8.05 4.48
N ARG A 153 -5.59 -8.33 5.78
CA ARG A 153 -5.01 -7.56 6.88
C ARG A 153 -3.70 -8.13 7.37
N GLY A 154 -2.93 -7.23 7.99
CA GLY A 154 -1.80 -7.56 8.82
C GLY A 154 -0.53 -7.90 8.06
N LYS A 155 0.50 -8.24 8.83
CA LYS A 155 1.86 -8.50 8.32
C LYS A 155 1.93 -9.62 7.30
N SER A 156 1.08 -10.64 7.43
CA SER A 156 1.03 -11.77 6.48
C SER A 156 0.64 -11.34 5.06
N ALA A 157 -0.24 -10.33 4.94
CA ALA A 157 -0.61 -9.76 3.65
C ALA A 157 0.57 -9.06 2.96
N VAL A 158 1.38 -8.30 3.74
CA VAL A 158 2.59 -7.66 3.22
C VAL A 158 3.62 -8.70 2.78
N LEU A 159 3.82 -9.75 3.58
CA LEU A 159 4.77 -10.81 3.24
C LEU A 159 4.33 -11.60 1.99
N ASP A 160 3.02 -11.84 1.81
CA ASP A 160 2.49 -12.45 0.58
C ASP A 160 2.74 -11.53 -0.62
N PHE A 161 2.48 -10.22 -0.48
CA PHE A 161 2.78 -9.22 -1.52
C PHE A 161 4.27 -9.24 -1.89
N ILE A 162 5.18 -9.14 -0.91
CA ILE A 162 6.63 -9.20 -1.11
C ILE A 162 7.03 -10.49 -1.83
N GLY A 163 6.52 -11.64 -1.37
CA GLY A 163 6.84 -12.93 -1.96
C GLY A 163 6.42 -13.05 -3.43
N ARG A 164 5.28 -12.46 -3.79
CA ARG A 164 4.81 -12.43 -5.19
C ARG A 164 5.62 -11.45 -6.03
N CYS A 165 5.96 -10.27 -5.50
CA CYS A 165 6.83 -9.32 -6.19
C CYS A 165 8.18 -9.93 -6.52
N THR A 166 8.85 -10.56 -5.55
CA THR A 166 10.23 -11.06 -5.72
C THR A 166 10.32 -12.33 -6.58
N LYS A 167 9.22 -13.12 -6.64
CA LYS A 167 9.14 -14.35 -7.46
C LYS A 167 8.61 -14.11 -8.86
N HIS A 168 8.24 -12.87 -9.20
CA HIS A 168 7.65 -12.56 -10.50
C HIS A 168 8.62 -12.86 -11.64
N SER A 169 8.09 -13.44 -12.74
CA SER A 169 8.87 -13.86 -13.92
C SER A 169 9.62 -12.72 -14.61
N ALA A 170 9.11 -11.51 -14.52
CA ALA A 170 9.71 -10.32 -15.13
C ALA A 170 11.17 -10.08 -14.72
N TRP A 171 11.57 -10.44 -13.50
CA TRP A 171 12.97 -10.32 -13.04
C TRP A 171 13.93 -11.26 -13.74
N THR A 172 13.42 -12.33 -14.36
CA THR A 172 14.23 -13.32 -15.08
C THR A 172 14.28 -12.98 -16.57
N SER A 173 13.17 -12.48 -17.12
CA SER A 173 13.06 -12.11 -18.53
C SER A 173 13.88 -10.86 -18.89
N ALA A 174 14.08 -9.95 -17.95
CA ALA A 174 14.89 -8.74 -18.12
C ALA A 174 16.38 -9.06 -18.39
N GLY A 175 16.90 -10.13 -17.79
CA GLY A 175 18.28 -10.58 -18.00
C GLY A 175 18.55 -11.12 -19.42
N ASN A 176 17.54 -11.69 -20.07
CA ASN A 176 17.69 -12.27 -21.41
C ASN A 176 17.51 -11.24 -22.54
N LYS A 177 16.74 -10.18 -22.32
CA LYS A 177 16.47 -9.17 -23.38
C LYS A 177 17.56 -8.08 -23.48
N THR A 178 18.38 -7.89 -22.45
CA THR A 178 19.50 -6.93 -22.49
C THR A 178 20.69 -7.43 -23.28
N SER A 179 20.80 -8.73 -23.57
CA SER A 179 21.88 -9.29 -24.40
C SER A 179 21.64 -9.15 -25.90
N ASP A 180 20.41 -8.89 -26.34
CA ASP A 180 20.05 -8.78 -27.77
C ASP A 180 19.99 -7.34 -28.32
N HIS A 181 20.22 -6.34 -27.49
CA HIS A 181 20.29 -4.94 -27.90
C HIS A 181 21.68 -4.34 -27.62
N ALA A 182 22.72 -4.99 -28.16
CA ALA A 182 23.97 -4.31 -28.44
C ALA A 182 23.70 -3.27 -29.55
N PRO A 183 24.04 -1.99 -29.35
CA PRO A 183 23.83 -0.96 -30.38
C PRO A 183 24.92 -1.08 -31.46
N ASP A 184 24.76 -2.03 -32.37
CA ASP A 184 25.64 -2.20 -33.53
C ASP A 184 25.02 -1.62 -34.80
N LYS A 185 24.42 -0.43 -34.74
CA LYS A 185 23.97 0.35 -35.92
C LYS A 185 24.09 1.85 -35.73
N LEU A 186 25.21 2.32 -35.22
CA LEU A 186 25.54 3.77 -35.25
C LEU A 186 26.86 4.08 -35.93
N ALA A 187 27.30 3.20 -36.82
CA ALA A 187 28.53 3.37 -37.57
C ALA A 187 28.29 3.33 -39.08
N ASP A 188 27.23 3.94 -39.62
CA ASP A 188 27.18 4.19 -41.06
C ASP A 188 26.25 5.34 -41.43
N ARG A 189 26.65 6.56 -41.05
CA ARG A 189 26.19 7.81 -41.66
C ARG A 189 27.30 8.84 -41.67
N LYS A 190 28.41 8.48 -42.31
CA LYS A 190 29.36 9.46 -42.88
C LYS A 190 29.52 9.15 -44.33
N SER A 191 29.28 10.16 -45.14
CA SER A 191 29.49 10.38 -46.56
C SER A 191 28.23 10.25 -47.42
N VAL A 192 27.60 11.38 -47.67
CA VAL A 192 27.39 11.86 -49.04
C VAL A 192 27.24 13.38 -48.92
N VAL A 193 28.28 14.07 -49.43
CA VAL A 193 28.42 15.40 -50.07
C VAL A 193 27.40 16.45 -49.66
#